data_d84afa8930f878b7db79bd1ffc1a57e6
#
_entry.id   d84afa8930f878b7db79bd1ffc1a57e6
#
_cell.length_a   1.000
_cell.length_b   1.000
_cell.length_c   1.000
_cell.angle_alpha   90.00
_cell.angle_beta   90.00
_cell.angle_gamma   90.00
#
_symmetry.space_group_name_H-M   'P 1'
#
loop_
_entity.id
_entity.type
_entity.pdbx_description
1 polymer ?
#
loop_
_entity_poly.entity_id
_entity_poly.type
_entity_poly.pdbx_seq_one_letter_code
_entity_poly.pdbx_strand_id
1 'polypeptide(L)'
;SYALGSCVGVCLYDSNKKLGGMAHIVLPHNSWGSDQKNPYKFADEGIKALLSEMVRCGAKRENLRAKIAGGAKMFQSAGKEWEIGELNVAAVKAALLKEGIQLDGEDTGKDYGRTIRFSADDGKLTISTVKKKICVL
;
A
#
# COMPACT_ATOMS: atom_id res chain seq x y z
N SER A 1 0.42 8.32 -9.59
CA SER A 1 0.45 8.88 -8.22
C SER A 1 -0.93 8.81 -7.59
N TYR A 2 -0.96 8.74 -6.28
CA TYR A 2 -2.20 8.66 -5.50
C TYR A 2 -2.16 9.61 -4.32
N ALA A 3 -3.33 10.14 -3.98
CA ALA A 3 -3.55 10.87 -2.73
C ALA A 3 -4.11 9.90 -1.69
N LEU A 4 -3.47 9.82 -0.54
CA LEU A 4 -3.79 8.86 0.51
C LEU A 4 -4.15 9.56 1.82
N GLY A 5 -5.28 9.20 2.40
CA GLY A 5 -5.63 9.51 3.77
C GLY A 5 -5.51 8.25 4.62
N SER A 6 -6.65 7.67 5.01
CA SER A 6 -6.69 6.38 5.72
C SER A 6 -6.32 5.19 4.84
N CYS A 7 -6.34 5.35 3.53
CA CYS A 7 -5.94 4.33 2.58
C CYS A 7 -4.43 4.08 2.64
N VAL A 8 -4.02 2.90 2.19
CA VAL A 8 -2.59 2.52 2.13
C VAL A 8 -2.22 2.21 0.69
N GLY A 9 -1.17 2.87 0.20
CA GLY A 9 -0.54 2.50 -1.06
C GLY A 9 0.49 1.40 -0.81
N VAL A 10 0.35 0.29 -1.53
CA VAL A 10 1.29 -0.83 -1.45
C VAL A 10 2.03 -0.90 -2.77
N CYS A 11 3.34 -0.77 -2.72
CA CYS A 11 4.20 -0.84 -3.89
C CYS A 11 5.01 -2.12 -3.82
N LEU A 12 4.93 -2.95 -4.88
CA LEU A 12 5.76 -4.13 -5.03
C LEU A 12 6.77 -3.87 -6.15
N TYR A 13 7.98 -4.36 -5.97
CA TYR A 13 9.07 -4.07 -6.87
C TYR A 13 10.03 -5.24 -7.01
N ASP A 14 10.36 -5.58 -8.27
CA ASP A 14 11.41 -6.52 -8.63
C ASP A 14 12.54 -5.73 -9.29
N SER A 15 13.64 -5.50 -8.56
CA SER A 15 14.74 -4.68 -9.05
C SER A 15 15.49 -5.32 -10.22
N ASN A 16 15.51 -6.64 -10.29
CA ASN A 16 16.19 -7.35 -11.37
C ASN A 16 15.46 -7.18 -12.71
N LYS A 17 14.17 -7.11 -12.68
CA LYS A 17 13.33 -6.96 -13.88
C LYS A 17 12.92 -5.51 -14.11
N LYS A 18 13.18 -4.62 -13.17
CA LYS A 18 12.68 -3.23 -13.18
C LYS A 18 11.18 -3.16 -13.39
N LEU A 19 10.46 -4.04 -12.70
CA LEU A 19 9.01 -4.10 -12.71
C LEU A 19 8.47 -3.64 -11.37
N GLY A 20 7.51 -2.73 -11.42
CA GLY A 20 6.85 -2.22 -10.23
C GLY A 20 5.35 -2.19 -10.41
N GLY A 21 4.62 -2.36 -9.33
CA GLY A 21 3.18 -2.24 -9.31
C GLY A 21 2.71 -1.64 -8.00
N MET A 22 1.52 -1.07 -8.01
CA MET A 22 0.96 -0.40 -6.86
C MET A 22 -0.51 -0.75 -6.71
N ALA A 23 -0.92 -1.02 -5.48
CA ALA A 23 -2.32 -1.20 -5.13
C ALA A 23 -2.72 -0.12 -4.11
N HIS A 24 -3.93 0.39 -4.25
CA HIS A 24 -4.52 1.41 -3.38
C HIS A 24 -5.52 0.72 -2.46
N ILE A 25 -5.10 0.39 -1.26
CA ILE A 25 -5.91 -0.35 -0.29
C ILE A 25 -6.81 0.62 0.47
N VAL A 26 -8.10 0.37 0.42
CA VAL A 26 -9.12 1.23 1.05
C VAL A 26 -9.62 0.62 2.36
N LEU A 27 -9.76 -0.69 2.43
CA LEU A 27 -10.31 -1.42 3.57
C LEU A 27 -9.44 -2.63 3.89
N PRO A 28 -9.43 -3.07 5.16
CA PRO A 28 -8.58 -4.20 5.56
C PRO A 28 -9.04 -5.54 4.98
N HIS A 29 -10.36 -5.77 4.90
CA HIS A 29 -10.93 -7.05 4.48
C HIS A 29 -12.20 -6.84 3.66
N ASN A 30 -12.46 -7.77 2.73
CA ASN A 30 -13.65 -7.75 1.90
C ASN A 30 -14.95 -7.88 2.72
N SER A 31 -14.91 -8.53 3.87
CA SER A 31 -16.07 -8.66 4.75
C SER A 31 -16.59 -7.32 5.26
N TRP A 32 -15.80 -6.25 5.16
CA TRP A 32 -16.17 -4.90 5.57
C TRP A 32 -16.86 -4.11 4.48
N GLY A 33 -16.83 -4.61 3.25
CA GLY A 33 -17.42 -3.96 2.11
C GLY A 33 -18.28 -4.89 1.29
N SER A 34 -19.13 -4.33 0.46
CA SER A 34 -20.03 -5.09 -0.40
C SER A 34 -19.53 -5.22 -1.84
N ASP A 35 -18.40 -4.61 -2.16
CA ASP A 35 -17.89 -4.59 -3.53
C ASP A 35 -17.03 -5.82 -3.81
N GLN A 36 -17.63 -6.81 -4.43
CA GLN A 36 -16.97 -8.07 -4.80
C GLN A 36 -16.16 -7.96 -6.11
N LYS A 37 -16.28 -6.85 -6.83
CA LYS A 37 -15.75 -6.73 -8.18
C LYS A 37 -14.33 -6.18 -8.25
N ASN A 38 -13.87 -5.52 -7.18
CA ASN A 38 -12.55 -4.91 -7.17
C ASN A 38 -11.73 -5.40 -5.98
N PRO A 39 -10.97 -6.50 -6.17
CA PRO A 39 -10.16 -7.06 -5.08
C PRO A 39 -9.06 -6.11 -4.59
N TYR A 40 -8.63 -5.17 -5.43
CA TYR A 40 -7.56 -4.23 -5.07
C TYR A 40 -7.93 -3.26 -3.97
N LYS A 41 -9.21 -3.16 -3.61
CA LYS A 41 -9.62 -2.32 -2.48
C LYS A 41 -9.25 -2.90 -1.12
N PHE A 42 -9.05 -4.21 -1.03
CA PHE A 42 -8.91 -4.93 0.23
C PHE A 42 -7.48 -5.40 0.41
N ALA A 43 -6.95 -5.29 1.63
CA ALA A 43 -5.54 -5.57 1.88
C ALA A 43 -5.16 -7.01 1.50
N ASP A 44 -5.94 -7.98 1.97
CA ASP A 44 -5.64 -9.39 1.72
C ASP A 44 -5.76 -9.78 0.25
N GLU A 45 -6.90 -9.46 -0.37
CA GLU A 45 -7.15 -9.79 -1.77
C GLU A 45 -6.32 -8.93 -2.72
N GLY A 46 -6.15 -7.66 -2.38
CA GLY A 46 -5.41 -6.72 -3.22
C GLY A 46 -3.94 -7.06 -3.35
N ILE A 47 -3.31 -7.47 -2.27
CA ILE A 47 -1.91 -7.89 -2.30
C ILE A 47 -1.75 -9.17 -3.10
N LYS A 48 -2.66 -10.14 -2.94
CA LYS A 48 -2.64 -11.36 -3.77
C LYS A 48 -2.82 -11.04 -5.24
N ALA A 49 -3.76 -10.18 -5.57
CA ALA A 49 -4.02 -9.79 -6.96
C ALA A 49 -2.83 -9.06 -7.57
N LEU A 50 -2.21 -8.14 -6.81
CA LEU A 50 -1.03 -7.42 -7.27
C LEU A 50 0.14 -8.37 -7.48
N LEU A 51 0.36 -9.28 -6.54
CA LEU A 51 1.42 -10.28 -6.65
C LEU A 51 1.22 -11.16 -7.90
N SER A 52 0.02 -11.65 -8.12
CA SER A 52 -0.30 -12.46 -9.30
C SER A 52 -0.03 -11.70 -10.59
N GLU A 53 -0.45 -10.45 -10.66
CA GLU A 53 -0.24 -9.61 -11.84
C GLU A 53 1.25 -9.32 -12.07
N MET A 54 2.01 -9.07 -11.02
CA MET A 54 3.45 -8.87 -11.13
C MET A 54 4.16 -10.10 -11.68
N VAL A 55 3.83 -11.28 -11.17
CA VAL A 55 4.39 -12.55 -11.65
C VAL A 55 4.00 -12.80 -13.10
N ARG A 56 2.75 -12.52 -13.45
CA ARG A 56 2.26 -12.65 -14.83
C ARG A 56 3.06 -11.77 -15.79
N CYS A 57 3.45 -10.59 -15.34
CA CYS A 57 4.24 -9.65 -16.15
C CYS A 57 5.74 -9.96 -16.19
N GLY A 58 6.18 -10.98 -15.49
CA GLY A 58 7.58 -11.43 -15.55
C GLY A 58 8.39 -11.23 -14.28
N ALA A 59 7.82 -10.66 -13.24
CA ALA A 59 8.51 -10.53 -11.96
C ALA A 59 8.70 -11.91 -11.33
N LYS A 60 9.81 -12.08 -10.63
CA LYS A 60 10.04 -13.28 -9.85
C LYS A 60 9.62 -13.04 -8.41
N ARG A 61 8.77 -13.94 -7.90
CA ARG A 61 8.22 -13.83 -6.56
C ARG A 61 9.31 -13.64 -5.50
N GLU A 62 10.40 -14.39 -5.59
CA GLU A 62 11.51 -14.34 -4.64
C GLU A 62 12.28 -13.01 -4.66
N ASN A 63 12.11 -12.21 -5.71
CA ASN A 63 12.77 -10.92 -5.83
C ASN A 63 11.90 -9.76 -5.38
N LEU A 64 10.62 -10.00 -5.08
CA LEU A 64 9.69 -8.92 -4.77
C LEU A 64 9.94 -8.34 -3.38
N ARG A 65 9.97 -7.02 -3.33
CA ARG A 65 10.10 -6.22 -2.11
C ARG A 65 8.96 -5.21 -2.07
N ALA A 66 8.58 -4.79 -0.89
CA ALA A 66 7.45 -3.90 -0.71
C ALA A 66 7.84 -2.59 -0.03
N LYS A 67 7.15 -1.53 -0.41
CA LYS A 67 7.15 -0.24 0.32
C LYS A 67 5.71 0.20 0.45
N ILE A 68 5.36 0.75 1.61
CA ILE A 68 3.99 1.17 1.87
C ILE A 68 3.94 2.58 2.43
N ALA A 69 2.84 3.28 2.18
CA ALA A 69 2.59 4.61 2.71
C ALA A 69 1.09 4.83 2.92
N GLY A 70 0.75 5.68 3.85
CA GLY A 70 -0.62 6.05 4.14
C GLY A 70 -1.11 5.57 5.49
N GLY A 71 -2.38 5.25 5.59
CA GLY A 71 -2.96 4.76 6.83
C GLY A 71 -3.08 5.82 7.91
N ALA A 72 -3.32 7.08 7.55
CA ALA A 72 -3.43 8.18 8.50
C ALA A 72 -4.76 8.16 9.25
N LYS A 73 -4.74 8.75 10.45
CA LYS A 73 -5.95 9.07 11.21
C LYS A 73 -6.43 10.45 10.79
N MET A 74 -7.36 10.50 9.84
CA MET A 74 -7.78 11.77 9.26
C MET A 74 -8.84 12.50 10.07
N PHE A 75 -9.62 11.76 10.87
CA PHE A 75 -10.72 12.33 11.63
C PHE A 75 -10.58 11.96 13.09
N GLN A 76 -10.45 12.98 13.95
CA GLN A 76 -10.30 12.76 15.38
C GLN A 76 -11.62 12.54 16.12
N SER A 77 -12.73 12.76 15.45
CA SER A 77 -13.94 13.03 16.20
C SER A 77 -14.87 11.87 16.34
N ALA A 78 -14.63 10.70 15.79
CA ALA A 78 -15.70 9.80 16.07
C ALA A 78 -15.69 8.45 15.44
N GLY A 79 -15.79 7.49 16.27
CA GLY A 79 -16.18 6.15 15.89
C GLY A 79 -15.08 5.39 15.18
N LYS A 80 -15.47 4.36 14.46
CA LYS A 80 -14.56 3.40 13.87
C LYS A 80 -13.76 3.95 12.68
N GLU A 81 -14.19 5.08 12.14
CA GLU A 81 -13.56 5.64 10.93
C GLU A 81 -12.13 6.10 11.14
N TRP A 82 -11.81 6.62 12.31
CA TRP A 82 -10.45 7.05 12.59
C TRP A 82 -9.47 5.88 12.76
N GLU A 83 -10.00 4.69 13.06
CA GLU A 83 -9.19 3.48 13.22
C GLU A 83 -8.89 2.79 11.90
N ILE A 84 -9.60 3.13 10.82
CA ILE A 84 -9.46 2.45 9.53
C ILE A 84 -8.04 2.52 9.00
N GLY A 85 -7.37 3.66 9.14
CA GLY A 85 -5.99 3.80 8.70
C GLY A 85 -5.06 2.82 9.39
N GLU A 86 -5.18 2.70 10.70
CA GLU A 86 -4.38 1.78 11.49
C GLU A 86 -4.70 0.33 11.13
N LEU A 87 -5.98 0.00 10.96
CA LEU A 87 -6.41 -1.33 10.56
C LEU A 87 -5.92 -1.69 9.16
N ASN A 88 -5.94 -0.73 8.24
CA ASN A 88 -5.41 -0.94 6.89
C ASN A 88 -3.91 -1.25 6.92
N VAL A 89 -3.14 -0.50 7.69
CA VAL A 89 -1.69 -0.74 7.83
C VAL A 89 -1.44 -2.13 8.40
N ALA A 90 -2.14 -2.49 9.47
CA ALA A 90 -1.98 -3.80 10.09
C ALA A 90 -2.33 -4.93 9.13
N ALA A 91 -3.43 -4.79 8.39
CA ALA A 91 -3.87 -5.80 7.43
C ALA A 91 -2.89 -5.94 6.26
N VAL A 92 -2.36 -4.82 5.77
CA VAL A 92 -1.34 -4.82 4.70
C VAL A 92 -0.08 -5.54 5.17
N LYS A 93 0.41 -5.20 6.35
CA LYS A 93 1.62 -5.86 6.90
C LYS A 93 1.41 -7.36 7.08
N ALA A 94 0.24 -7.75 7.59
CA ALA A 94 -0.10 -9.17 7.78
C ALA A 94 -0.15 -9.90 6.43
N ALA A 95 -0.74 -9.29 5.42
CA ALA A 95 -0.83 -9.89 4.08
C ALA A 95 0.54 -10.03 3.43
N LEU A 96 1.40 -9.03 3.56
CA LEU A 96 2.78 -9.11 3.04
C LEU A 96 3.56 -10.21 3.73
N LEU A 97 3.44 -10.32 5.04
CA LEU A 97 4.10 -11.37 5.81
C LEU A 97 3.63 -12.76 5.39
N LYS A 98 2.32 -12.93 5.22
CA LYS A 98 1.73 -14.19 4.78
C LYS A 98 2.25 -14.61 3.40
N GLU A 99 2.44 -13.66 2.50
CA GLU A 99 2.96 -13.93 1.16
C GLU A 99 4.49 -14.01 1.13
N GLY A 100 5.17 -13.79 2.25
CA GLY A 100 6.62 -13.88 2.33
C GLY A 100 7.34 -12.72 1.66
N ILE A 101 6.69 -11.56 1.52
CA ILE A 101 7.27 -10.40 0.88
C ILE A 101 7.87 -9.48 1.95
N GLN A 102 9.17 -9.15 1.78
CA GLN A 102 9.85 -8.28 2.73
C GLN A 102 9.41 -6.83 2.54
N LEU A 103 9.10 -6.17 3.66
CA LEU A 103 8.79 -4.74 3.68
C LEU A 103 10.09 -3.96 3.85
N ASP A 104 10.48 -3.22 2.82
CA ASP A 104 11.75 -2.46 2.80
C ASP A 104 11.62 -1.07 3.40
N GLY A 105 10.43 -0.49 3.36
CA GLY A 105 10.23 0.85 3.90
C GLY A 105 8.77 1.18 4.06
N GLU A 106 8.48 2.09 5.00
CA GLU A 106 7.12 2.54 5.23
C GLU A 106 7.10 3.97 5.74
N ASP A 107 6.04 4.69 5.35
CA ASP A 107 5.69 5.98 5.93
C ASP A 107 4.19 5.96 6.21
N THR A 108 3.82 5.53 7.42
CA THR A 108 2.44 5.21 7.76
C THR A 108 1.99 5.91 9.02
N GLY A 109 0.67 5.93 9.21
CA GLY A 109 0.06 6.51 10.40
C GLY A 109 0.00 8.01 10.35
N LYS A 110 0.21 8.64 11.51
CA LYS A 110 0.10 10.10 11.66
C LYS A 110 -1.33 10.57 11.34
N ASP A 111 -1.48 11.86 11.13
CA ASP A 111 -2.80 12.49 10.99
C ASP A 111 -2.92 13.36 9.74
N TYR A 112 -2.05 13.14 8.76
CA TYR A 112 -2.03 13.93 7.54
C TYR A 112 -2.09 13.08 6.29
N GLY A 113 -2.66 13.66 5.25
CA GLY A 113 -2.70 13.05 3.93
C GLY A 113 -1.34 13.05 3.25
N ARG A 114 -1.18 12.14 2.33
CA ARG A 114 0.05 11.96 1.55
C ARG A 114 -0.27 11.83 0.09
N THR A 115 0.61 12.36 -0.75
CA THR A 115 0.60 12.06 -2.18
C THR A 115 1.83 11.23 -2.47
N ILE A 116 1.65 10.09 -3.13
CA ILE A 116 2.75 9.18 -3.42
C ILE A 116 3.00 9.05 -4.91
N ARG A 117 4.26 8.82 -5.25
CA ARG A 117 4.70 8.50 -6.61
C ARG A 117 5.74 7.39 -6.53
N PHE A 118 5.52 6.33 -7.29
CA PHE A 118 6.42 5.18 -7.32
C PHE A 118 7.09 5.08 -8.69
N SER A 119 8.42 4.85 -8.68
CA SER A 119 9.21 4.69 -9.91
C SER A 119 9.69 3.25 -10.03
N ALA A 120 9.36 2.62 -11.16
CA ALA A 120 9.82 1.27 -11.46
C ALA A 120 11.29 1.22 -11.89
N ASP A 121 11.86 2.35 -12.31
CA ASP A 121 13.25 2.40 -12.75
C ASP A 121 14.24 2.15 -11.60
N ASP A 122 13.95 2.68 -10.43
CA ASP A 122 14.85 2.61 -9.29
C ASP A 122 14.17 2.11 -8.00
N GLY A 123 12.87 1.80 -8.04
CA GLY A 123 12.12 1.34 -6.90
C GLY A 123 11.88 2.39 -5.82
N LYS A 124 12.06 3.66 -6.15
CA LYS A 124 11.85 4.75 -5.18
C LYS A 124 10.40 5.11 -5.04
N LEU A 125 9.98 5.25 -3.80
CA LEU A 125 8.65 5.76 -3.45
C LEU A 125 8.82 7.16 -2.87
N THR A 126 8.30 8.15 -3.60
CA THR A 126 8.35 9.56 -3.18
C THR A 126 7.03 9.92 -2.54
N ILE A 127 7.11 10.47 -1.33
CA ILE A 127 5.95 10.83 -0.53
C ILE A 127 5.99 12.32 -0.24
N SER A 128 4.92 13.02 -0.58
CA SER A 128 4.80 14.43 -0.27
C SER A 128 3.55 14.69 0.58
N THR A 129 3.63 15.69 1.43
CA THR A 129 2.54 16.07 2.32
C THR A 129 2.10 17.50 2.02
N VAL A 130 0.96 17.92 2.60
CA VAL A 130 0.41 19.26 2.41
C VAL A 130 1.41 20.33 2.82
N LYS A 131 2.25 20.06 3.81
CA LYS A 131 3.28 21.01 4.26
C LYS A 131 4.54 20.95 3.39
N LYS A 132 4.47 20.32 2.22
CA LYS A 132 5.55 20.20 1.25
C LYS A 132 6.80 19.47 1.77
N LYS A 133 6.64 18.65 2.80
CA LYS A 133 7.70 17.74 3.21
C LYS A 133 7.76 16.59 2.22
N ILE A 134 8.98 16.29 1.79
CA ILE A 134 9.22 15.20 0.84
C ILE A 134 10.05 14.13 1.53
N CYS A 135 9.59 12.89 1.45
CA CYS A 135 10.31 11.73 1.95
C CYS A 135 10.46 10.73 0.80
N VAL A 136 11.61 10.12 0.68
CA VAL A 136 11.86 9.09 -0.34
C VAL A 136 12.25 7.79 0.37
N LEU A 137 11.49 6.75 0.11
CA LEU A 137 11.74 5.41 0.62
C LEU A 137 12.43 4.53 -0.42
#